data_c1c83ce16bbe5c961776b47763f2b7c5
#
_entry.id   c1c83ce16bbe5c961776b47763f2b7c5
#
_cell.length_a   1.000
_cell.length_b   1.000
_cell.length_c   1.000
_cell.angle_alpha   90.00
_cell.angle_beta   90.00
_cell.angle_gamma   90.00
#
_symmetry.space_group_name_H-M   'P 1'
#
loop_
_entity.id
_entity.type
_entity.pdbx_description
1 polymer ?
#
loop_
_entity_poly.entity_id
_entity_poly.type
_entity_poly.pdbx_seq_one_letter_code
_entity_poly.pdbx_strand_id
1 'polypeptide(L)'
;MAIGKEVKTKIASISSTQKITSAMEMVAASKMRKAQDKMSLGKPYSRHIRKVVGHIAKSSSEYKHRYLIKRDVKRVGFIIISTDRGLCGGLNINLFKCALREIKKFSDKNININLCVVGNKGVSFFSSVGGNVVATIKDVGEEPQIDDLIGGIKVMLDAYDNSEIDQLMLVTNEFVNTMTQSPRVEQILPLEPSDENELSYHWDYIYEPDAKELLDGLLIRYIESQVYQGVVENKACEQAARMLAMKNATDNAGDLIDELQLLYNKARQAAITQELSEIVGGASAV
;
A
#
# COMPACT_ATOMS: atom_id res chain seq x y z
N MET A 1 7.82 -47.89 -7.01
CA MET A 1 7.95 -47.41 -5.60
C MET A 1 8.52 -45.98 -5.47
N ALA A 2 9.48 -45.52 -6.27
CA ALA A 2 10.05 -44.15 -6.15
C ALA A 2 9.03 -43.02 -6.35
N ILE A 3 8.19 -43.11 -7.39
CA ILE A 3 7.16 -42.09 -7.73
C ILE A 3 6.15 -41.91 -6.60
N GLY A 4 5.66 -42.99 -5.99
CA GLY A 4 4.69 -42.89 -4.90
C GLY A 4 5.24 -42.22 -3.65
N LYS A 5 6.52 -42.41 -3.31
CA LYS A 5 7.18 -41.75 -2.19
C LYS A 5 7.37 -40.26 -2.44
N GLU A 6 7.73 -39.84 -3.64
CA GLU A 6 7.89 -38.45 -4.04
C GLU A 6 6.56 -37.69 -3.96
N VAL A 7 5.48 -38.27 -4.53
CA VAL A 7 4.15 -37.65 -4.48
C VAL A 7 3.66 -37.50 -3.05
N LYS A 8 3.87 -38.49 -2.18
CA LYS A 8 3.53 -38.43 -0.76
C LYS A 8 4.27 -37.29 -0.03
N THR A 9 5.55 -37.09 -0.34
CA THR A 9 6.35 -36.00 0.22
C THR A 9 5.83 -34.63 -0.25
N LYS A 10 5.45 -34.50 -1.52
CA LYS A 10 4.83 -33.29 -2.07
C LYS A 10 3.50 -32.97 -1.38
N ILE A 11 2.62 -33.95 -1.18
CA ILE A 11 1.36 -33.78 -0.45
C ILE A 11 1.63 -33.25 0.96
N ALA A 12 2.56 -33.83 1.70
CA ALA A 12 2.91 -33.40 3.04
C ALA A 12 3.44 -31.95 3.08
N SER A 13 4.27 -31.55 2.12
CA SER A 13 4.79 -30.20 2.00
C SER A 13 3.68 -29.19 1.70
N ILE A 14 2.80 -29.48 0.73
CA ILE A 14 1.69 -28.60 0.37
C ILE A 14 0.68 -28.49 1.51
N SER A 15 0.37 -29.60 2.22
CA SER A 15 -0.49 -29.59 3.40
C SER A 15 0.08 -28.72 4.53
N SER A 16 1.40 -28.72 4.73
CA SER A 16 2.05 -27.81 5.66
C SER A 16 1.90 -26.34 5.24
N THR A 17 2.12 -26.06 3.94
CA THR A 17 1.94 -24.71 3.38
C THR A 17 0.49 -24.23 3.52
N GLN A 18 -0.49 -25.11 3.25
CA GLN A 18 -1.93 -24.81 3.44
C GLN A 18 -2.26 -24.40 4.87
N LYS A 19 -1.71 -25.09 5.87
CA LYS A 19 -1.92 -24.72 7.28
C LYS A 19 -1.31 -23.35 7.61
N ILE A 20 -0.14 -23.04 7.04
CA ILE A 20 0.52 -21.75 7.24
C ILE A 20 -0.32 -20.62 6.59
N THR A 21 -0.76 -20.79 5.34
CA THR A 21 -1.56 -19.78 4.63
C THR A 21 -2.90 -19.55 5.32
N SER A 22 -3.57 -20.60 5.82
CA SER A 22 -4.81 -20.49 6.59
C SER A 22 -4.61 -19.76 7.92
N ALA A 23 -3.51 -20.02 8.63
CA ALA A 23 -3.17 -19.26 9.84
C ALA A 23 -2.88 -17.78 9.52
N MET A 24 -2.17 -17.50 8.42
CA MET A 24 -1.88 -16.13 7.99
C MET A 24 -3.15 -15.37 7.55
N GLU A 25 -4.12 -16.04 6.93
CA GLU A 25 -5.44 -15.47 6.62
C GLU A 25 -6.15 -14.98 7.89
N MET A 26 -6.23 -15.84 8.93
CA MET A 26 -6.88 -15.49 10.19
C MET A 26 -6.19 -14.33 10.91
N VAL A 27 -4.85 -14.32 10.92
CA VAL A 27 -4.07 -13.22 11.49
C VAL A 27 -4.30 -11.92 10.73
N ALA A 28 -4.29 -11.96 9.39
CA ALA A 28 -4.54 -10.80 8.56
C ALA A 28 -5.97 -10.25 8.75
N ALA A 29 -6.98 -11.13 8.88
CA ALA A 29 -8.36 -10.73 9.18
C ALA A 29 -8.49 -9.99 10.52
N SER A 30 -7.80 -10.48 11.57
CA SER A 30 -7.78 -9.80 12.88
C SER A 30 -7.11 -8.43 12.80
N LYS A 31 -5.94 -8.33 12.12
CA LYS A 31 -5.20 -7.07 11.95
C LYS A 31 -5.95 -6.06 11.09
N MET A 32 -6.67 -6.54 10.06
CA MET A 32 -7.51 -5.70 9.21
C MET A 32 -8.57 -4.95 10.02
N ARG A 33 -9.27 -5.65 10.95
CA ARG A 33 -10.28 -5.00 11.80
C ARG A 33 -9.67 -3.87 12.62
N LYS A 34 -8.53 -4.12 13.28
CA LYS A 34 -7.82 -3.09 14.06
C LYS A 34 -7.39 -1.89 13.20
N ALA A 35 -6.92 -2.16 11.97
CA ALA A 35 -6.51 -1.11 11.05
C ALA A 35 -7.72 -0.29 10.56
N GLN A 36 -8.87 -0.92 10.30
CA GLN A 36 -10.11 -0.23 9.94
C GLN A 36 -10.63 0.65 11.08
N ASP A 37 -10.57 0.18 12.32
CA ASP A 37 -10.97 0.98 13.49
C ASP A 37 -10.08 2.24 13.60
N LYS A 38 -8.77 2.09 13.47
CA LYS A 38 -7.84 3.23 13.45
C LYS A 38 -8.10 4.19 12.29
N MET A 39 -8.32 3.66 11.08
CA MET A 39 -8.65 4.47 9.90
C MET A 39 -9.93 5.29 10.12
N SER A 40 -10.96 4.68 10.72
CA SER A 40 -12.23 5.37 10.98
C SER A 40 -12.11 6.48 12.03
N LEU A 41 -11.27 6.31 13.03
CA LEU A 41 -10.98 7.33 14.06
C LEU A 41 -10.26 8.55 13.49
N GLY A 42 -9.37 8.38 12.49
CA GLY A 42 -8.63 9.48 11.87
C GLY A 42 -9.42 10.29 10.86
N LYS A 43 -10.40 9.67 10.18
CA LYS A 43 -11.19 10.31 9.11
C LYS A 43 -11.89 11.62 9.51
N PRO A 44 -12.56 11.75 10.67
CA PRO A 44 -13.21 13.00 11.06
C PRO A 44 -12.22 14.17 11.16
N TYR A 45 -11.09 13.96 11.81
CA TYR A 45 -10.05 14.99 11.95
C TYR A 45 -9.51 15.43 10.58
N SER A 46 -9.10 14.48 9.74
CA SER A 46 -8.60 14.76 8.39
C SER A 46 -9.63 15.53 7.54
N ARG A 47 -10.93 15.21 7.67
CA ARG A 47 -12.02 15.91 6.97
C ARG A 47 -12.22 17.32 7.49
N HIS A 48 -12.22 17.51 8.81
CA HIS A 48 -12.41 18.83 9.41
C HIS A 48 -11.26 19.79 9.10
N ILE A 49 -10.02 19.32 9.25
CA ILE A 49 -8.85 20.15 8.94
C ILE A 49 -8.81 20.51 7.43
N ARG A 50 -9.21 19.60 6.54
CA ARG A 50 -9.35 19.87 5.10
C ARG A 50 -10.38 20.98 4.82
N LYS A 51 -11.51 20.96 5.53
CA LYS A 51 -12.53 22.03 5.41
C LYS A 51 -11.98 23.38 5.87
N VAL A 52 -11.32 23.42 7.02
CA VAL A 52 -10.69 24.65 7.53
C VAL A 52 -9.67 25.21 6.54
N VAL A 53 -8.78 24.36 6.03
CA VAL A 53 -7.78 24.76 5.02
C VAL A 53 -8.46 25.23 3.72
N GLY A 54 -9.53 24.56 3.27
CA GLY A 54 -10.31 24.97 2.11
C GLY A 54 -10.96 26.36 2.28
N HIS A 55 -11.49 26.67 3.45
CA HIS A 55 -12.02 28.01 3.77
C HIS A 55 -10.92 29.06 3.75
N ILE A 56 -9.78 28.78 4.39
CA ILE A 56 -8.62 29.68 4.41
C ILE A 56 -8.10 29.94 2.99
N ALA A 57 -8.03 28.91 2.16
CA ALA A 57 -7.60 29.05 0.77
C ALA A 57 -8.51 29.94 -0.09
N LYS A 58 -9.81 30.05 0.28
CA LYS A 58 -10.80 30.91 -0.39
C LYS A 58 -10.93 32.30 0.24
N SER A 59 -10.53 32.45 1.51
CA SER A 59 -10.61 33.74 2.17
C SER A 59 -9.65 34.75 1.53
N SER A 60 -10.09 35.99 1.43
CA SER A 60 -9.30 37.09 0.87
C SER A 60 -8.28 37.63 1.88
N SER A 61 -7.60 36.76 2.62
CA SER A 61 -6.62 37.16 3.59
C SER A 61 -5.48 37.94 2.93
N GLU A 62 -5.04 39.02 3.55
CA GLU A 62 -3.89 39.82 3.09
C GLU A 62 -2.60 38.96 2.94
N TYR A 63 -2.54 37.83 3.64
CA TYR A 63 -1.43 36.90 3.61
C TYR A 63 -1.79 35.63 2.83
N LYS A 64 -1.16 35.45 1.66
CA LYS A 64 -1.22 34.20 0.90
C LYS A 64 -0.04 33.32 1.23
N HIS A 65 -0.31 32.26 1.98
CA HIS A 65 0.73 31.28 2.31
C HIS A 65 1.31 30.62 1.05
N ARG A 66 2.64 30.34 1.04
CA ARG A 66 3.35 29.73 -0.09
C ARG A 66 2.79 28.39 -0.55
N TYR A 67 2.13 27.62 0.34
CA TYR A 67 1.50 26.33 0.02
C TYR A 67 0.17 26.47 -0.74
N LEU A 68 -0.36 27.67 -0.86
CA LEU A 68 -1.58 27.97 -1.64
C LEU A 68 -1.27 28.56 -3.02
N ILE A 69 0.00 28.93 -3.28
CA ILE A 69 0.40 29.60 -4.51
C ILE A 69 0.76 28.55 -5.56
N LYS A 70 0.05 28.55 -6.70
CA LYS A 70 0.42 27.73 -7.86
C LYS A 70 1.68 28.29 -8.51
N ARG A 71 2.66 27.42 -8.75
CA ARG A 71 3.92 27.72 -9.42
C ARG A 71 3.99 27.00 -10.77
N ASP A 72 4.86 27.48 -11.67
CA ASP A 72 5.20 26.72 -12.88
C ASP A 72 5.94 25.43 -12.48
N VAL A 73 5.40 24.30 -12.89
CA VAL A 73 5.90 22.99 -12.45
C VAL A 73 7.13 22.61 -13.27
N LYS A 74 8.29 22.67 -12.65
CA LYS A 74 9.58 22.23 -13.22
C LYS A 74 10.15 21.02 -12.49
N ARG A 75 9.73 20.80 -11.26
CA ARG A 75 10.20 19.71 -10.39
C ARG A 75 9.03 19.21 -9.53
N VAL A 76 8.86 17.91 -9.47
CA VAL A 76 7.74 17.27 -8.76
C VAL A 76 8.27 16.31 -7.72
N GLY A 77 7.73 16.40 -6.50
CA GLY A 77 7.94 15.43 -5.43
C GLY A 77 6.81 14.40 -5.38
N PHE A 78 7.16 13.15 -5.15
CA PHE A 78 6.18 12.10 -4.88
C PHE A 78 6.46 11.47 -3.52
N ILE A 79 5.43 11.39 -2.68
CA ILE A 79 5.41 10.53 -1.48
C ILE A 79 4.66 9.26 -1.86
N ILE A 80 5.35 8.11 -1.88
CA ILE A 80 4.78 6.83 -2.29
C ILE A 80 4.67 5.93 -1.08
N ILE A 81 3.44 5.54 -0.70
CA ILE A 81 3.17 4.72 0.47
C ILE A 81 2.97 3.26 0.04
N SER A 82 3.95 2.43 0.30
CA SER A 82 3.93 0.98 0.05
C SER A 82 3.94 0.18 1.35
N THR A 83 4.08 -1.13 1.26
CA THR A 83 4.16 -2.03 2.41
C THR A 83 5.60 -2.42 2.76
N ASP A 84 5.84 -2.74 4.03
CA ASP A 84 7.13 -3.32 4.44
C ASP A 84 7.24 -4.79 4.06
N ARG A 85 6.14 -5.54 4.16
CA ARG A 85 6.09 -6.99 3.90
C ARG A 85 5.30 -7.30 2.64
N GLY A 86 5.62 -8.42 2.01
CA GLY A 86 4.90 -8.94 0.84
C GLY A 86 3.70 -9.81 1.21
N LEU A 87 3.34 -10.71 0.30
CA LEU A 87 2.21 -11.64 0.39
C LEU A 87 0.84 -10.95 0.48
N CYS A 88 0.74 -9.75 -0.06
CA CYS A 88 -0.50 -8.95 -0.17
C CYS A 88 -1.04 -8.91 -1.61
N GLY A 89 -0.89 -10.00 -2.34
CA GLY A 89 -1.35 -10.10 -3.73
C GLY A 89 -0.76 -9.04 -4.64
N GLY A 90 -1.62 -8.41 -5.45
CA GLY A 90 -1.24 -7.38 -6.42
C GLY A 90 -1.14 -5.96 -5.87
N LEU A 91 -1.36 -5.72 -4.57
CA LEU A 91 -1.49 -4.38 -3.99
C LEU A 91 -0.33 -3.45 -4.37
N ASN A 92 0.91 -3.86 -4.04
CA ASN A 92 2.10 -3.03 -4.34
C ASN A 92 2.35 -2.90 -5.84
N ILE A 93 2.15 -3.95 -6.62
CA ILE A 93 2.37 -3.93 -8.07
C ILE A 93 1.41 -2.92 -8.73
N ASN A 94 0.14 -2.90 -8.31
CA ASN A 94 -0.85 -1.95 -8.83
C ASN A 94 -0.52 -0.51 -8.44
N LEU A 95 -0.08 -0.30 -7.18
CA LEU A 95 0.40 0.99 -6.69
C LEU A 95 1.59 1.49 -7.52
N PHE A 96 2.60 0.63 -7.73
CA PHE A 96 3.80 1.00 -8.48
C PHE A 96 3.49 1.29 -9.94
N LYS A 97 2.61 0.52 -10.58
CA LYS A 97 2.12 0.81 -11.94
C LYS A 97 1.42 2.17 -12.02
N CYS A 98 0.61 2.51 -11.01
CA CYS A 98 -0.06 3.80 -10.93
C CYS A 98 0.96 4.93 -10.75
N ALA A 99 1.89 4.80 -9.81
CA ALA A 99 2.97 5.76 -9.58
C ALA A 99 3.82 5.98 -10.84
N LEU A 100 4.28 4.89 -11.48
CA LEU A 100 5.09 4.99 -12.71
C LEU A 100 4.35 5.65 -13.86
N ARG A 101 3.04 5.44 -13.98
CA ARG A 101 2.22 6.09 -15.00
C ARG A 101 2.17 7.60 -14.80
N GLU A 102 2.02 8.05 -13.56
CA GLU A 102 2.06 9.49 -13.24
C GLU A 102 3.47 10.07 -13.40
N ILE A 103 4.47 9.39 -12.88
CA ILE A 103 5.90 9.76 -13.03
C ILE A 103 6.25 9.95 -14.51
N LYS A 104 5.80 9.02 -15.38
CA LYS A 104 6.04 9.11 -16.82
C LYS A 104 5.45 10.37 -17.44
N LYS A 105 4.24 10.79 -17.04
CA LYS A 105 3.61 12.03 -17.57
C LYS A 105 4.46 13.28 -17.30
N PHE A 106 5.16 13.32 -16.16
CA PHE A 106 6.08 14.41 -15.83
C PHE A 106 7.44 14.25 -16.51
N SER A 107 7.96 13.03 -16.56
CA SER A 107 9.23 12.73 -17.24
C SER A 107 9.17 13.05 -18.74
N ASP A 108 8.06 12.74 -19.42
CA ASP A 108 7.83 13.06 -20.84
C ASP A 108 7.84 14.60 -21.10
N LYS A 109 7.64 15.40 -20.05
CA LYS A 109 7.73 16.88 -20.08
C LYS A 109 9.10 17.41 -19.64
N ASN A 110 10.11 16.55 -19.44
CA ASN A 110 11.43 16.87 -18.90
C ASN A 110 11.37 17.52 -17.50
N ILE A 111 10.40 17.13 -16.67
CA ILE A 111 10.27 17.59 -15.29
C ILE A 111 11.06 16.66 -14.37
N ASN A 112 11.90 17.22 -13.52
CA ASN A 112 12.67 16.45 -12.54
C ASN A 112 11.76 15.89 -11.44
N ILE A 113 12.08 14.67 -10.98
CA ILE A 113 11.24 13.94 -10.03
C ILE A 113 12.06 13.54 -8.82
N ASN A 114 11.58 13.92 -7.63
CA ASN A 114 12.11 13.51 -6.34
C ASN A 114 11.14 12.56 -5.66
N LEU A 115 11.64 11.45 -5.10
CA LEU A 115 10.83 10.43 -4.47
C LEU A 115 11.11 10.36 -2.96
N CYS A 116 10.05 10.41 -2.17
CA CYS A 116 10.05 9.96 -0.78
C CYS A 116 9.26 8.64 -0.71
N VAL A 117 9.88 7.57 -0.27
CA VAL A 117 9.27 6.25 -0.32
C VAL A 117 9.10 5.66 1.06
N VAL A 118 7.84 5.31 1.38
CA VAL A 118 7.44 4.66 2.63
C VAL A 118 7.25 3.17 2.37
N GLY A 119 7.87 2.34 3.20
CA GLY A 119 7.79 0.88 3.15
C GLY A 119 8.91 0.21 2.33
N ASN A 120 9.42 -0.90 2.86
CA ASN A 120 10.56 -1.62 2.30
C ASN A 120 10.34 -2.09 0.85
N LYS A 121 9.10 -2.46 0.48
CA LYS A 121 8.80 -2.95 -0.89
C LYS A 121 8.92 -1.84 -1.92
N GLY A 122 8.48 -0.64 -1.60
CA GLY A 122 8.64 0.53 -2.47
C GLY A 122 10.10 0.96 -2.58
N VAL A 123 10.80 1.03 -1.44
CA VAL A 123 12.22 1.39 -1.44
C VAL A 123 13.03 0.46 -2.33
N SER A 124 12.86 -0.86 -2.19
CA SER A 124 13.56 -1.83 -3.04
C SER A 124 13.23 -1.66 -4.52
N PHE A 125 11.95 -1.40 -4.85
CA PHE A 125 11.51 -1.26 -6.23
C PHE A 125 12.04 0.03 -6.86
N PHE A 126 11.82 1.19 -6.25
CA PHE A 126 12.21 2.48 -6.86
C PHE A 126 13.71 2.69 -6.88
N SER A 127 14.46 2.13 -5.93
CA SER A 127 15.93 2.14 -5.99
C SER A 127 16.46 1.28 -7.15
N SER A 128 15.83 0.16 -7.47
CA SER A 128 16.28 -0.70 -8.57
C SER A 128 15.92 -0.15 -9.96
N VAL A 129 14.85 0.65 -10.06
CA VAL A 129 14.43 1.29 -11.32
C VAL A 129 15.22 2.58 -11.59
N GLY A 130 16.06 3.04 -10.66
CA GLY A 130 16.89 4.25 -10.82
C GLY A 130 16.14 5.55 -10.52
N GLY A 131 15.08 5.50 -9.70
CA GLY A 131 14.39 6.69 -9.21
C GLY A 131 15.27 7.52 -8.28
N ASN A 132 15.18 8.85 -8.36
CA ASN A 132 15.85 9.74 -7.43
C ASN A 132 15.16 9.74 -6.06
N VAL A 133 15.53 8.78 -5.21
CA VAL A 133 14.95 8.62 -3.87
C VAL A 133 15.71 9.51 -2.89
N VAL A 134 15.09 10.62 -2.48
CA VAL A 134 15.67 11.61 -1.56
C VAL A 134 15.40 11.30 -0.09
N ALA A 135 14.31 10.57 0.20
CA ALA A 135 13.97 10.15 1.56
C ALA A 135 13.35 8.74 1.55
N THR A 136 13.65 7.97 2.59
CA THR A 136 13.07 6.63 2.78
C THR A 136 12.58 6.48 4.21
N ILE A 137 11.38 5.90 4.37
CA ILE A 137 10.82 5.53 5.68
C ILE A 137 10.57 4.03 5.64
N LYS A 138 11.23 3.30 6.53
CA LYS A 138 11.17 1.83 6.59
C LYS A 138 10.66 1.39 7.95
N ASP A 139 10.17 0.16 8.00
CA ASP A 139 9.76 -0.51 9.24
C ASP A 139 8.71 0.28 10.04
N VAL A 140 7.73 0.84 9.32
CA VAL A 140 6.63 1.65 9.89
C VAL A 140 5.74 0.85 10.87
N GLY A 141 6.06 -0.43 11.09
CA GLY A 141 5.37 -1.27 12.06
C GLY A 141 3.90 -1.57 11.70
N GLU A 142 3.20 -2.17 12.66
CA GLU A 142 1.77 -2.48 12.54
C GLU A 142 0.89 -1.32 13.02
N GLU A 143 1.42 -0.52 13.91
CA GLU A 143 0.79 0.67 14.49
C GLU A 143 1.62 1.91 14.19
N PRO A 144 1.49 2.48 12.99
CA PRO A 144 2.24 3.66 12.61
C PRO A 144 1.97 4.81 13.57
N GLN A 145 3.02 5.50 13.96
CA GLN A 145 2.94 6.76 14.69
C GLN A 145 3.30 7.89 13.72
N ILE A 146 2.77 9.08 14.01
CA ILE A 146 3.07 10.24 13.16
C ILE A 146 4.56 10.58 13.20
N ASP A 147 5.20 10.40 14.34
CA ASP A 147 6.62 10.67 14.57
C ASP A 147 7.53 9.84 13.65
N ASP A 148 7.11 8.63 13.29
CA ASP A 148 7.84 7.77 12.35
C ASP A 148 7.90 8.36 10.93
N LEU A 149 6.94 9.24 10.60
CA LEU A 149 6.75 9.79 9.26
C LEU A 149 7.31 11.20 9.12
N ILE A 150 7.39 11.96 10.21
CA ILE A 150 7.77 13.39 10.21
C ILE A 150 9.09 13.62 9.48
N GLY A 151 10.10 12.78 9.70
CA GLY A 151 11.41 12.94 9.07
C GLY A 151 11.36 12.96 7.54
N GLY A 152 10.65 12.00 6.93
CA GLY A 152 10.50 11.94 5.48
C GLY A 152 9.59 13.03 4.92
N ILE A 153 8.51 13.37 5.65
CA ILE A 153 7.60 14.46 5.27
C ILE A 153 8.37 15.79 5.29
N LYS A 154 9.15 16.03 6.36
CA LYS A 154 9.94 17.26 6.51
C LYS A 154 10.93 17.45 5.36
N VAL A 155 11.66 16.42 4.94
CA VAL A 155 12.55 16.49 3.78
C VAL A 155 11.81 16.98 2.53
N MET A 156 10.58 16.51 2.28
CA MET A 156 9.80 16.94 1.13
C MET A 156 9.23 18.36 1.29
N LEU A 157 8.87 18.76 2.50
CA LEU A 157 8.42 20.13 2.79
C LEU A 157 9.56 21.13 2.68
N ASP A 158 10.73 20.80 3.23
CA ASP A 158 11.94 21.65 3.10
C ASP A 158 12.34 21.81 1.63
N ALA A 159 12.26 20.73 0.82
CA ALA A 159 12.51 20.80 -0.61
C ALA A 159 11.47 21.70 -1.34
N TYR A 160 10.20 21.69 -0.91
CA TYR A 160 9.18 22.60 -1.46
C TYR A 160 9.43 24.05 -1.05
N ASP A 161 9.83 24.28 0.20
CA ASP A 161 10.13 25.60 0.75
C ASP A 161 11.35 26.23 0.10
N ASN A 162 12.39 25.42 -0.16
CA ASN A 162 13.60 25.82 -0.87
C ASN A 162 13.39 25.92 -2.39
N SER A 163 12.17 25.73 -2.87
CA SER A 163 11.85 25.69 -4.31
C SER A 163 12.64 24.65 -5.08
N GLU A 164 13.00 23.52 -4.45
CA GLU A 164 13.60 22.34 -5.10
C GLU A 164 12.52 21.45 -5.71
N ILE A 165 11.27 21.55 -5.24
CA ILE A 165 10.08 21.00 -5.86
C ILE A 165 8.98 22.04 -5.91
N ASP A 166 8.17 22.01 -6.96
CA ASP A 166 7.10 22.97 -7.22
C ASP A 166 5.71 22.34 -6.99
N GLN A 167 5.65 21.02 -6.94
CA GLN A 167 4.44 20.24 -6.69
C GLN A 167 4.77 19.00 -5.87
N LEU A 168 3.89 18.64 -4.93
CA LEU A 168 4.00 17.43 -4.10
C LEU A 168 2.77 16.56 -4.30
N MET A 169 3.01 15.31 -4.72
CA MET A 169 1.98 14.30 -4.96
C MET A 169 2.08 13.18 -3.93
N LEU A 170 0.94 12.68 -3.48
CA LEU A 170 0.82 11.52 -2.61
C LEU A 170 0.27 10.34 -3.42
N VAL A 171 0.95 9.20 -3.36
CA VAL A 171 0.52 7.96 -3.99
C VAL A 171 0.27 6.92 -2.90
N THR A 172 -0.98 6.49 -2.78
CA THR A 172 -1.44 5.56 -1.73
C THR A 172 -2.50 4.62 -2.26
N ASN A 173 -2.89 3.63 -1.45
CA ASN A 173 -4.03 2.76 -1.74
C ASN A 173 -5.24 3.23 -0.93
N GLU A 174 -6.36 3.42 -1.60
CA GLU A 174 -7.67 3.71 -1.01
C GLU A 174 -8.38 2.39 -0.66
N PHE A 175 -8.93 2.34 0.54
CA PHE A 175 -9.73 1.20 0.99
C PHE A 175 -11.20 1.37 0.55
N VAL A 176 -11.56 0.73 -0.56
CA VAL A 176 -12.94 0.73 -1.06
C VAL A 176 -13.79 -0.28 -0.28
N ASN A 177 -13.33 -1.52 -0.21
CA ASN A 177 -13.91 -2.61 0.58
C ASN A 177 -12.87 -3.72 0.79
N THR A 178 -13.24 -4.78 1.50
CA THR A 178 -12.35 -5.89 1.82
C THR A 178 -11.78 -6.60 0.58
N MET A 179 -12.53 -6.61 -0.53
CA MET A 179 -12.11 -7.28 -1.77
C MET A 179 -11.38 -6.35 -2.73
N THR A 180 -11.62 -5.03 -2.63
CA THR A 180 -11.13 -4.04 -3.59
C THR A 180 -10.34 -2.95 -2.89
N GLN A 181 -9.09 -2.80 -3.27
CA GLN A 181 -8.21 -1.70 -2.90
C GLN A 181 -7.76 -1.02 -4.18
N SER A 182 -7.86 0.30 -4.25
CA SER A 182 -7.59 1.08 -5.45
C SER A 182 -6.39 2.00 -5.24
N PRO A 183 -5.37 1.97 -6.12
CA PRO A 183 -4.29 2.93 -6.05
C PRO A 183 -4.81 4.33 -6.42
N ARG A 184 -4.43 5.34 -5.64
CA ARG A 184 -4.85 6.72 -5.77
C ARG A 184 -3.65 7.63 -5.79
N VAL A 185 -3.74 8.68 -6.60
CA VAL A 185 -2.75 9.76 -6.64
C VAL A 185 -3.47 11.06 -6.33
N GLU A 186 -2.98 11.77 -5.32
CA GLU A 186 -3.53 13.06 -4.89
C GLU A 186 -2.43 14.13 -4.88
N GLN A 187 -2.80 15.34 -5.24
CA GLN A 187 -1.93 16.49 -5.05
C GLN A 187 -2.04 16.96 -3.59
N ILE A 188 -0.89 17.06 -2.93
CA ILE A 188 -0.79 17.62 -1.57
C ILE A 188 -0.41 19.10 -1.63
N LEU A 189 0.54 19.45 -2.49
CA LEU A 189 0.97 20.84 -2.68
C LEU A 189 1.11 21.17 -4.17
N PRO A 190 0.76 22.39 -4.59
CA PRO A 190 0.03 23.39 -3.83
C PRO A 190 -1.37 22.91 -3.46
N LEU A 191 -1.88 23.40 -2.34
CA LEU A 191 -3.23 23.07 -1.86
C LEU A 191 -4.27 23.63 -2.82
N GLU A 192 -5.18 22.78 -3.27
CA GLU A 192 -6.32 23.21 -4.06
C GLU A 192 -7.55 23.43 -3.16
N PRO A 193 -8.33 24.49 -3.39
CA PRO A 193 -9.59 24.68 -2.69
C PRO A 193 -10.47 23.43 -2.89
N SER A 194 -11.05 22.90 -1.82
CA SER A 194 -12.03 21.81 -1.93
C SER A 194 -13.23 22.25 -2.78
N ASP A 195 -13.87 21.28 -3.44
CA ASP A 195 -15.00 21.50 -4.36
C ASP A 195 -16.05 22.45 -3.79
N GLU A 196 -16.60 23.28 -4.68
CA GLU A 196 -17.46 24.43 -4.37
C GLU A 196 -18.72 24.09 -3.57
N ASN A 197 -19.19 22.86 -3.60
CA ASN A 197 -20.47 22.44 -3.00
C ASN A 197 -20.44 22.26 -1.47
N GLU A 198 -19.27 22.12 -0.84
CA GLU A 198 -19.16 21.99 0.63
C GLU A 198 -18.90 23.32 1.35
N LEU A 199 -18.60 24.41 0.60
CA LEU A 199 -18.17 25.70 1.13
C LEU A 199 -19.17 26.81 0.76
N SER A 200 -20.45 26.63 1.11
CA SER A 200 -21.53 27.57 0.75
C SER A 200 -21.57 28.86 1.55
N TYR A 201 -20.74 29.02 2.56
CA TYR A 201 -20.70 30.22 3.40
C TYR A 201 -19.33 30.89 3.33
N HIS A 202 -19.31 32.19 3.00
CA HIS A 202 -18.15 33.08 3.14
C HIS A 202 -18.11 33.63 4.56
N TRP A 203 -17.29 33.03 5.42
CA TRP A 203 -16.96 33.57 6.72
C TRP A 203 -15.45 33.70 6.83
N ASP A 204 -14.97 34.76 7.45
CA ASP A 204 -13.58 34.95 7.81
C ASP A 204 -13.31 34.45 9.22
N TYR A 205 -12.16 33.81 9.41
CA TYR A 205 -11.70 33.41 10.73
C TYR A 205 -11.01 34.61 11.41
N ILE A 206 -11.20 34.73 12.72
CA ILE A 206 -10.41 35.65 13.57
C ILE A 206 -9.14 34.90 13.92
N TYR A 207 -7.99 35.42 13.49
CA TYR A 207 -6.68 34.82 13.72
C TYR A 207 -6.03 35.43 14.93
N GLU A 208 -5.68 34.64 15.94
CA GLU A 208 -4.97 35.06 17.15
C GLU A 208 -3.77 34.10 17.38
N PRO A 209 -2.54 34.56 17.71
CA PRO A 209 -2.13 35.97 17.79
C PRO A 209 -1.78 36.58 16.44
N ASP A 210 -1.34 35.81 15.44
CA ASP A 210 -0.99 36.24 14.08
C ASP A 210 -1.44 35.24 13.05
N ALA A 211 -2.05 35.69 11.97
CA ALA A 211 -2.54 34.86 10.88
C ALA A 211 -1.44 34.03 10.23
N LYS A 212 -0.24 34.59 10.09
CA LYS A 212 0.89 33.91 9.44
C LYS A 212 1.38 32.73 10.25
N GLU A 213 1.69 32.93 11.53
CA GLU A 213 2.24 31.89 12.40
C GLU A 213 1.24 30.74 12.59
N LEU A 214 -0.04 31.08 12.74
CA LEU A 214 -1.11 30.10 12.88
C LEU A 214 -1.30 29.28 11.60
N LEU A 215 -1.25 29.93 10.42
CA LEU A 215 -1.39 29.25 9.13
C LEU A 215 -0.20 28.35 8.83
N ASP A 216 1.03 28.81 9.09
CA ASP A 216 2.24 28.01 8.91
C ASP A 216 2.13 26.70 9.70
N GLY A 217 1.77 26.76 10.98
CA GLY A 217 1.58 25.59 11.84
C GLY A 217 0.43 24.68 11.39
N LEU A 218 -0.72 25.28 11.03
CA LEU A 218 -1.92 24.53 10.61
C LEU A 218 -1.68 23.76 9.30
N LEU A 219 -1.05 24.39 8.31
CA LEU A 219 -0.83 23.79 7.01
C LEU A 219 0.18 22.64 7.06
N ILE A 220 1.24 22.77 7.88
CA ILE A 220 2.18 21.67 8.13
C ILE A 220 1.43 20.49 8.76
N ARG A 221 0.67 20.73 9.83
CA ARG A 221 -0.15 19.70 10.49
C ARG A 221 -1.18 19.06 9.56
N TYR A 222 -1.75 19.83 8.65
CA TYR A 222 -2.64 19.29 7.62
C TYR A 222 -1.92 18.27 6.73
N ILE A 223 -0.74 18.62 6.20
CA ILE A 223 0.04 17.74 5.33
C ILE A 223 0.48 16.48 6.08
N GLU A 224 1.00 16.62 7.29
CA GLU A 224 1.36 15.49 8.15
C GLU A 224 0.17 14.55 8.37
N SER A 225 -1.02 15.12 8.64
CA SER A 225 -2.25 14.36 8.83
C SER A 225 -2.71 13.63 7.56
N GLN A 226 -2.59 14.24 6.37
CA GLN A 226 -2.95 13.60 5.11
C GLN A 226 -2.03 12.41 4.80
N VAL A 227 -0.72 12.56 4.98
CA VAL A 227 0.24 11.47 4.78
C VAL A 227 0.03 10.37 5.82
N TYR A 228 -0.16 10.72 7.09
CA TYR A 228 -0.46 9.76 8.15
C TYR A 228 -1.74 8.96 7.86
N GLN A 229 -2.81 9.64 7.45
CA GLN A 229 -4.07 8.99 7.08
C GLN A 229 -3.86 8.04 5.89
N GLY A 230 -3.06 8.44 4.89
CA GLY A 230 -2.68 7.58 3.77
C GLY A 230 -1.93 6.32 4.22
N VAL A 231 -1.03 6.43 5.20
CA VAL A 231 -0.30 5.27 5.76
C VAL A 231 -1.25 4.34 6.52
N VAL A 232 -2.12 4.88 7.36
CA VAL A 232 -3.10 4.07 8.12
C VAL A 232 -4.07 3.36 7.17
N GLU A 233 -4.56 4.04 6.14
CA GLU A 233 -5.44 3.46 5.12
C GLU A 233 -4.71 2.38 4.30
N ASN A 234 -3.46 2.62 3.91
CA ASN A 234 -2.64 1.62 3.23
C ASN A 234 -2.39 0.37 4.10
N LYS A 235 -2.27 0.51 5.43
CA LYS A 235 -2.20 -0.64 6.34
C LYS A 235 -3.48 -1.47 6.33
N ALA A 236 -4.65 -0.83 6.31
CA ALA A 236 -5.93 -1.54 6.18
C ALA A 236 -6.01 -2.29 4.82
N CYS A 237 -5.59 -1.63 3.72
CA CYS A 237 -5.49 -2.24 2.40
C CYS A 237 -4.52 -3.43 2.38
N GLU A 238 -3.37 -3.31 3.04
CA GLU A 238 -2.36 -4.36 3.15
C GLU A 238 -2.91 -5.62 3.81
N GLN A 239 -3.62 -5.47 4.94
CA GLN A 239 -4.17 -6.61 5.66
C GLN A 239 -5.34 -7.24 4.91
N ALA A 240 -6.21 -6.45 4.29
CA ALA A 240 -7.30 -6.95 3.46
C ALA A 240 -6.79 -7.73 2.23
N ALA A 241 -5.84 -7.18 1.51
CA ALA A 241 -5.22 -7.83 0.36
C ALA A 241 -4.45 -9.11 0.76
N ARG A 242 -3.78 -9.09 1.91
CA ARG A 242 -3.09 -10.28 2.45
C ARG A 242 -4.08 -11.37 2.85
N MET A 243 -5.16 -11.03 3.53
CA MET A 243 -6.21 -11.98 3.89
C MET A 243 -6.76 -12.68 2.64
N LEU A 244 -7.12 -11.94 1.60
CA LEU A 244 -7.64 -12.49 0.36
C LEU A 244 -6.60 -13.35 -0.38
N ALA A 245 -5.34 -12.88 -0.44
CA ALA A 245 -4.26 -13.64 -1.07
C ALA A 245 -3.97 -14.96 -0.35
N MET A 246 -4.01 -14.97 0.99
CA MET A 246 -3.80 -16.18 1.78
C MET A 246 -4.97 -17.13 1.69
N LYS A 247 -6.21 -16.63 1.64
CA LYS A 247 -7.40 -17.45 1.38
C LYS A 247 -7.25 -18.18 0.04
N ASN A 248 -6.99 -17.45 -1.05
CA ASN A 248 -6.82 -18.04 -2.36
C ASN A 248 -5.66 -19.07 -2.40
N ALA A 249 -4.57 -18.79 -1.68
CA ALA A 249 -3.45 -19.71 -1.57
C ALA A 249 -3.84 -21.01 -0.80
N THR A 250 -4.68 -20.90 0.23
CA THR A 250 -5.20 -22.02 1.02
C THR A 250 -6.12 -22.90 0.17
N ASP A 251 -7.03 -22.29 -0.58
CA ASP A 251 -7.97 -22.96 -1.46
C ASP A 251 -7.21 -23.69 -2.60
N ASN A 252 -6.30 -23.00 -3.28
CA ASN A 252 -5.45 -23.61 -4.33
C ASN A 252 -4.58 -24.75 -3.80
N ALA A 253 -4.10 -24.65 -2.55
CA ALA A 253 -3.33 -25.74 -1.95
C ALA A 253 -4.22 -26.97 -1.67
N GLY A 254 -5.49 -26.78 -1.33
CA GLY A 254 -6.49 -27.85 -1.21
C GLY A 254 -6.66 -28.59 -2.52
N ASP A 255 -6.94 -27.88 -3.60
CA ASP A 255 -7.12 -28.44 -4.95
C ASP A 255 -5.90 -29.26 -5.40
N LEU A 256 -4.69 -28.71 -5.17
CA LEU A 256 -3.43 -29.40 -5.49
C LEU A 256 -3.23 -30.69 -4.66
N ILE A 257 -3.66 -30.72 -3.40
CA ILE A 257 -3.60 -31.91 -2.55
C ILE A 257 -4.51 -32.98 -3.13
N ASP A 258 -5.74 -32.64 -3.52
CA ASP A 258 -6.71 -33.58 -4.08
C ASP A 258 -6.21 -34.18 -5.41
N GLU A 259 -5.65 -33.36 -6.31
CA GLU A 259 -5.03 -33.82 -7.55
C GLU A 259 -3.86 -34.80 -7.30
N LEU A 260 -2.98 -34.43 -6.38
CA LEU A 260 -1.84 -35.28 -6.03
C LEU A 260 -2.27 -36.55 -5.35
N GLN A 261 -3.36 -36.58 -4.60
CA GLN A 261 -3.92 -37.75 -3.96
C GLN A 261 -4.48 -38.74 -4.98
N LEU A 262 -5.15 -38.21 -6.03
CA LEU A 262 -5.56 -39.04 -7.17
C LEU A 262 -4.37 -39.65 -7.91
N LEU A 263 -3.33 -38.88 -8.18
CA LEU A 263 -2.11 -39.33 -8.81
C LEU A 263 -1.41 -40.42 -7.97
N TYR A 264 -1.31 -40.20 -6.66
CA TYR A 264 -0.74 -41.17 -5.72
C TYR A 264 -1.51 -42.48 -5.75
N ASN A 265 -2.85 -42.45 -5.71
CA ASN A 265 -3.69 -43.65 -5.72
C ASN A 265 -3.56 -44.41 -7.03
N LYS A 266 -3.51 -43.73 -8.19
CA LYS A 266 -3.26 -44.34 -9.50
C LYS A 266 -1.89 -45.02 -9.55
N ALA A 267 -0.83 -44.31 -9.12
CA ALA A 267 0.52 -44.88 -9.09
C ALA A 267 0.62 -46.07 -8.14
N ARG A 268 -0.05 -46.00 -6.99
CA ARG A 268 -0.09 -47.14 -6.04
C ARG A 268 -0.80 -48.35 -6.64
N GLN A 269 -1.97 -48.16 -7.30
CA GLN A 269 -2.69 -49.27 -7.95
C GLN A 269 -1.87 -49.90 -9.07
N ALA A 270 -1.21 -49.07 -9.90
CA ALA A 270 -0.33 -49.58 -10.96
C ALA A 270 0.84 -50.43 -10.41
N ALA A 271 1.48 -49.93 -9.32
CA ALA A 271 2.55 -50.66 -8.67
C ALA A 271 2.11 -52.01 -8.09
N ILE A 272 0.95 -52.03 -7.41
CA ILE A 272 0.35 -53.28 -6.87
C ILE A 272 0.03 -54.23 -8.01
N THR A 273 -0.57 -53.77 -9.10
CA THR A 273 -0.90 -54.63 -10.26
C THR A 273 0.35 -55.18 -10.91
N GLN A 274 1.41 -54.38 -11.02
CA GLN A 274 2.70 -54.82 -11.53
C GLN A 274 3.33 -55.89 -10.63
N GLU A 275 3.39 -55.70 -9.33
CA GLU A 275 3.91 -56.66 -8.35
C GLU A 275 3.11 -57.98 -8.40
N LEU A 276 1.78 -57.91 -8.49
CA LEU A 276 0.94 -59.09 -8.64
C LEU A 276 1.22 -59.84 -9.93
N SER A 277 1.38 -59.12 -11.06
CA SER A 277 1.71 -59.73 -12.35
C SER A 277 3.09 -60.39 -12.36
N GLU A 278 4.06 -59.79 -11.69
CA GLU A 278 5.41 -60.36 -11.53
C GLU A 278 5.37 -61.64 -10.67
N ILE A 279 4.59 -61.66 -9.59
CA ILE A 279 4.43 -62.85 -8.73
C ILE A 279 3.74 -63.98 -9.50
N VAL A 280 2.63 -63.70 -10.21
CA VAL A 280 1.90 -64.69 -11.00
C VAL A 280 2.75 -65.20 -12.16
N GLY A 281 3.46 -64.30 -12.86
CA GLY A 281 4.39 -64.68 -13.94
C GLY A 281 5.53 -65.53 -13.43
N GLY A 282 6.11 -65.26 -12.27
CA GLY A 282 7.14 -66.04 -11.63
C GLY A 282 6.63 -67.43 -11.18
N ALA A 283 5.40 -67.49 -10.64
CA ALA A 283 4.82 -68.83 -10.26
C ALA A 283 4.46 -69.73 -11.43
N SER A 284 4.22 -69.16 -12.62
CA SER A 284 3.95 -69.94 -13.83
C SER A 284 5.22 -70.37 -14.57
N ALA A 285 6.38 -69.87 -14.14
CA ALA A 285 7.68 -70.20 -14.72
C ALA A 285 8.44 -71.31 -13.94
N VAL A 286 7.89 -71.76 -12.82
CA VAL A 286 8.37 -72.94 -12.02
C VAL A 286 7.42 -74.09 -12.23
#